data_9a12ae76a21ee1d1f68d746529ebeca3
#
_entry.id   9a12ae76a21ee1d1f68d746529ebeca3
#
_cell.length_a   1.000
_cell.length_b   1.000
_cell.length_c   1.000
_cell.angle_alpha   90.00
_cell.angle_beta   90.00
_cell.angle_gamma   90.00
#
_symmetry.space_group_name_H-M   'P 1'
#
loop_
_entity.id
_entity.type
_entity.pdbx_description
1 polymer ?
#
loop_
_entity_poly.entity_id
_entity_poly.type
_entity_poly.pdbx_seq_one_letter_code
_entity_poly.pdbx_strand_id
1 'polypeptide(L)'
;MPKSLELARVLVVDDELSSRLTLQTLLEAGGYSVDVAGSAAEAFSKLDEGQYELVLSEAEVDSPQAGQRVLSYARVKPYKPATALVTAYREAKASRYPVGDEQQVSINAENVSALLGQVADLIGMRAQRRANRAVAQ
;
A
#
# COMPACT_ATOMS: atom_id res chain seq x y z
N MET A 1 15.34 22.54 -13.04
CA MET A 1 14.34 21.89 -13.70
C MET A 1 13.45 21.16 -12.78
N PRO A 2 12.35 21.29 -13.06
CA PRO A 2 11.43 20.71 -12.16
C PRO A 2 11.57 19.23 -12.18
N LYS A 3 11.50 18.67 -11.06
CA LYS A 3 11.41 17.30 -10.99
C LYS A 3 10.20 16.90 -11.69
N SER A 4 10.24 15.74 -12.17
CA SER A 4 9.06 15.21 -12.75
C SER A 4 7.96 15.30 -11.73
N LEU A 5 6.77 15.34 -12.19
CA LEU A 5 5.63 15.39 -11.33
C LEU A 5 5.25 14.02 -10.86
N GLU A 6 6.24 13.28 -10.44
CA GLU A 6 5.98 11.95 -9.92
C GLU A 6 5.18 12.03 -8.67
N LEU A 7 4.15 11.26 -8.59
CA LEU A 7 3.49 11.06 -7.34
C LEU A 7 4.28 10.07 -6.53
N ALA A 8 3.75 9.73 -5.39
CA ALA A 8 4.45 8.92 -4.43
C ALA A 8 4.78 7.53 -4.97
N ARG A 9 5.75 6.91 -4.35
CA ARG A 9 6.10 5.52 -4.64
C ARG A 9 5.27 4.59 -3.78
N VAL A 10 4.72 3.57 -4.41
CA VAL A 10 3.83 2.61 -3.77
C VAL A 10 4.38 1.21 -3.99
N LEU A 11 4.39 0.41 -2.93
CA LEU A 11 4.71 -1.01 -3.05
C LEU A 11 3.41 -1.80 -2.95
N VAL A 12 3.17 -2.67 -3.92
CA VAL A 12 1.99 -3.52 -3.94
C VAL A 12 2.43 -4.96 -3.72
N VAL A 13 1.88 -5.61 -2.72
CA VAL A 13 2.25 -6.97 -2.35
C VAL A 13 1.04 -7.86 -2.53
N ASP A 14 1.12 -8.80 -3.45
CA ASP A 14 -0.01 -9.66 -3.80
C ASP A 14 0.56 -10.87 -4.51
N ASP A 15 0.20 -12.06 -4.04
CA ASP A 15 0.76 -13.27 -4.63
C ASP A 15 -0.02 -13.72 -5.86
N GLU A 16 -1.10 -13.07 -6.21
CA GLU A 16 -1.86 -13.41 -7.40
C GLU A 16 -1.51 -12.45 -8.52
N LEU A 17 -1.04 -12.97 -9.64
CA LEU A 17 -0.53 -12.14 -10.71
C LEU A 17 -1.57 -11.19 -11.27
N SER A 18 -2.79 -11.67 -11.49
CA SER A 18 -3.78 -10.82 -12.13
C SER A 18 -4.21 -9.67 -11.22
N SER A 19 -4.41 -9.94 -9.94
CA SER A 19 -4.74 -8.87 -9.00
C SER A 19 -3.60 -7.87 -8.90
N ARG A 20 -2.38 -8.38 -8.84
CA ARG A 20 -1.22 -7.52 -8.71
C ARG A 20 -1.08 -6.61 -9.92
N LEU A 21 -1.25 -7.17 -11.12
CA LEU A 21 -1.15 -6.37 -12.33
C LEU A 21 -2.27 -5.35 -12.43
N THR A 22 -3.47 -5.75 -12.04
CA THR A 22 -4.59 -4.82 -12.07
C THR A 22 -4.33 -3.62 -11.17
N LEU A 23 -3.92 -3.88 -9.96
CA LEU A 23 -3.69 -2.79 -9.02
C LEU A 23 -2.52 -1.93 -9.47
N GLN A 24 -1.45 -2.57 -9.96
CA GLN A 24 -0.32 -1.82 -10.48
C GLN A 24 -0.75 -0.89 -11.63
N THR A 25 -1.53 -1.42 -12.55
CA THR A 25 -1.95 -0.65 -13.70
C THR A 25 -2.80 0.54 -13.29
N LEU A 26 -3.73 0.32 -12.36
CA LEU A 26 -4.60 1.39 -11.91
C LEU A 26 -3.82 2.49 -11.20
N LEU A 27 -2.87 2.11 -10.37
CA LEU A 27 -2.09 3.09 -9.65
C LEU A 27 -1.16 3.86 -10.59
N GLU A 28 -0.55 3.15 -11.53
CA GLU A 28 0.30 3.84 -12.48
C GLU A 28 -0.48 4.80 -13.35
N ALA A 29 -1.71 4.43 -13.70
CA ALA A 29 -2.58 5.32 -14.45
C ALA A 29 -2.90 6.56 -13.63
N GLY A 30 -2.89 6.46 -12.32
CA GLY A 30 -3.09 7.61 -11.46
C GLY A 30 -1.85 8.44 -11.22
N GLY A 31 -0.73 8.04 -11.79
CA GLY A 31 0.50 8.83 -11.69
C GLY A 31 1.51 8.31 -10.68
N TYR A 32 1.19 7.25 -9.94
CA TYR A 32 2.10 6.75 -8.93
C TYR A 32 3.19 5.89 -9.55
N SER A 33 4.33 5.86 -8.88
CA SER A 33 5.41 4.95 -9.25
C SER A 33 5.22 3.68 -8.42
N VAL A 34 5.10 2.53 -9.08
CA VAL A 34 4.68 1.31 -8.40
C VAL A 34 5.72 0.22 -8.55
N ASP A 35 6.14 -0.35 -7.42
CA ASP A 35 6.89 -1.60 -7.41
C ASP A 35 5.95 -2.68 -6.90
N VAL A 36 6.23 -3.92 -7.27
CA VAL A 36 5.37 -5.03 -6.87
C VAL A 36 6.21 -6.11 -6.23
N ALA A 37 5.57 -6.89 -5.37
CA ALA A 37 6.17 -8.06 -4.75
C ALA A 37 5.13 -9.16 -4.75
N GLY A 38 5.56 -10.37 -5.07
CA GLY A 38 4.67 -11.52 -5.14
C GLY A 38 4.74 -12.42 -3.93
N SER A 39 5.51 -12.06 -2.93
CA SER A 39 5.63 -12.84 -1.71
C SER A 39 6.05 -11.93 -0.57
N ALA A 40 5.91 -12.42 0.65
CA ALA A 40 6.35 -11.65 1.80
C ALA A 40 7.85 -11.44 1.77
N ALA A 41 8.60 -12.48 1.39
CA ALA A 41 10.06 -12.37 1.34
C ALA A 41 10.49 -11.31 0.34
N GLU A 42 9.86 -11.30 -0.82
CA GLU A 42 10.18 -10.30 -1.81
C GLU A 42 9.82 -8.91 -1.32
N ALA A 43 8.69 -8.80 -0.60
CA ALA A 43 8.29 -7.52 -0.04
C ALA A 43 9.31 -7.00 0.97
N PHE A 44 9.82 -7.89 1.82
CA PHE A 44 10.83 -7.47 2.78
C PHE A 44 12.06 -6.94 2.08
N SER A 45 12.51 -7.62 1.03
CA SER A 45 13.66 -7.15 0.27
C SER A 45 13.41 -5.78 -0.35
N LYS A 46 12.24 -5.60 -0.93
CA LYS A 46 11.91 -4.32 -1.53
C LYS A 46 11.88 -3.21 -0.49
N LEU A 47 11.33 -3.49 0.67
CA LEU A 47 11.25 -2.50 1.73
C LEU A 47 12.63 -2.11 2.24
N ASP A 48 13.57 -3.05 2.21
CA ASP A 48 14.94 -2.74 2.63
C ASP A 48 15.69 -1.95 1.57
N GLU A 49 15.39 -2.18 0.30
CA GLU A 49 16.16 -1.59 -0.79
C GLU A 49 15.65 -0.25 -1.23
N GLY A 50 14.39 0.04 -1.01
CA GLY A 50 13.80 1.27 -1.48
C GLY A 50 13.11 2.02 -0.37
N GLN A 51 12.48 3.11 -0.75
CA GLN A 51 11.67 3.88 0.18
C GLN A 51 10.32 4.12 -0.47
N TYR A 52 9.27 3.90 0.29
CA TYR A 52 7.92 4.01 -0.22
C TYR A 52 7.10 4.93 0.64
N GLU A 53 6.18 5.65 0.01
CA GLU A 53 5.22 6.45 0.75
C GLU A 53 4.03 5.63 1.19
N LEU A 54 3.75 4.54 0.47
CA LEU A 54 2.59 3.71 0.78
C LEU A 54 2.92 2.27 0.47
N VAL A 55 2.50 1.37 1.36
CA VAL A 55 2.63 -0.06 1.13
C VAL A 55 1.23 -0.67 1.22
N LEU A 56 0.81 -1.32 0.15
CA LEU A 56 -0.47 -2.00 0.08
C LEU A 56 -0.21 -3.49 0.00
N SER A 57 -0.87 -4.27 0.81
CA SER A 57 -0.67 -5.70 0.82
C SER A 57 -1.97 -6.45 0.98
N GLU A 58 -2.11 -7.56 0.25
CA GLU A 58 -3.16 -8.50 0.55
C GLU A 58 -2.92 -9.07 1.95
N ALA A 59 -3.99 -9.47 2.60
CA ALA A 59 -3.86 -10.03 3.94
C ALA A 59 -3.16 -11.38 3.91
N GLU A 60 -3.48 -12.19 2.89
CA GLU A 60 -2.90 -13.52 2.78
C GLU A 60 -2.05 -13.59 1.54
N VAL A 61 -0.81 -13.14 1.65
CA VAL A 61 0.04 -13.10 0.49
C VAL A 61 0.48 -14.51 0.11
N ASP A 62 1.30 -15.13 0.92
CA ASP A 62 1.72 -16.51 0.66
C ASP A 62 1.46 -17.37 1.88
N SER A 63 0.84 -16.83 2.88
CA SER A 63 0.38 -17.57 4.04
C SER A 63 -0.59 -16.68 4.78
N PRO A 64 -1.40 -17.25 5.67
CA PRO A 64 -2.30 -16.43 6.46
C PRO A 64 -1.52 -15.43 7.28
N GLN A 65 -1.96 -14.22 7.32
CA GLN A 65 -1.35 -13.14 8.09
C GLN A 65 -0.02 -12.63 7.53
N ALA A 66 0.39 -13.13 6.37
CA ALA A 66 1.64 -12.63 5.79
C ALA A 66 1.55 -11.15 5.47
N GLY A 67 0.39 -10.70 5.00
CA GLY A 67 0.23 -9.28 4.70
C GLY A 67 0.41 -8.41 5.91
N GLN A 68 -0.12 -8.84 7.05
CA GLN A 68 0.05 -8.06 8.26
C GLN A 68 1.50 -8.01 8.70
N ARG A 69 2.23 -9.11 8.50
CA ARG A 69 3.65 -9.11 8.82
C ARG A 69 4.42 -8.15 7.91
N VAL A 70 4.04 -8.11 6.64
CA VAL A 70 4.67 -7.17 5.71
C VAL A 70 4.43 -5.74 6.17
N LEU A 71 3.19 -5.42 6.53
CA LEU A 71 2.88 -4.07 6.94
C LEU A 71 3.55 -3.70 8.26
N SER A 72 3.64 -4.65 9.18
CA SER A 72 4.34 -4.40 10.42
C SER A 72 5.81 -4.10 10.17
N TYR A 73 6.41 -4.87 9.28
CA TYR A 73 7.81 -4.64 8.93
C TYR A 73 7.99 -3.26 8.29
N ALA A 74 7.05 -2.89 7.42
CA ALA A 74 7.13 -1.60 6.77
C ALA A 74 7.04 -0.45 7.77
N ARG A 75 6.21 -0.60 8.78
CA ARG A 75 5.97 0.49 9.72
C ARG A 75 7.18 0.83 10.57
N VAL A 76 8.14 -0.11 10.72
CA VAL A 76 9.34 0.20 11.50
C VAL A 76 10.46 0.76 10.65
N LYS A 77 10.25 0.92 9.35
CA LYS A 77 11.27 1.53 8.51
C LYS A 77 11.38 3.02 8.83
N PRO A 78 12.59 3.56 8.72
CA PRO A 78 12.78 4.99 9.04
C PRO A 78 11.93 5.91 8.19
N TYR A 79 11.61 5.52 6.96
CA TYR A 79 10.81 6.39 6.11
C TYR A 79 9.32 6.32 6.41
N LYS A 80 8.91 5.45 7.32
CA LYS A 80 7.55 5.45 7.87
C LYS A 80 6.48 5.56 6.79
N PRO A 81 6.29 4.54 5.97
CA PRO A 81 5.27 4.61 4.93
C PRO A 81 3.87 4.50 5.53
N ALA A 82 2.88 5.00 4.83
CA ALA A 82 1.51 4.62 5.12
C ALA A 82 1.33 3.16 4.75
N THR A 83 0.45 2.47 5.45
CA THR A 83 0.22 1.05 5.20
C THR A 83 -1.27 0.78 5.15
N ALA A 84 -1.66 -0.18 4.33
CA ALA A 84 -3.06 -0.57 4.24
C ALA A 84 -3.16 -1.99 3.70
N LEU A 85 -4.16 -2.71 4.18
CA LEU A 85 -4.51 -3.99 3.61
C LEU A 85 -5.44 -3.78 2.45
N VAL A 86 -5.23 -4.57 1.40
CA VAL A 86 -6.08 -4.52 0.22
C VAL A 86 -6.97 -5.75 0.26
N THR A 87 -8.26 -5.54 0.10
CA THR A 87 -9.18 -6.65 0.07
C THR A 87 -9.87 -6.67 -1.27
N ALA A 88 -10.02 -7.85 -1.83
CA ALA A 88 -10.81 -7.98 -3.02
C ALA A 88 -12.26 -7.68 -2.70
N TYR A 89 -12.97 -7.24 -3.72
CA TYR A 89 -14.35 -6.84 -3.53
C TYR A 89 -15.16 -7.93 -2.82
N ARG A 90 -14.98 -9.18 -3.24
CA ARG A 90 -15.72 -10.25 -2.62
C ARG A 90 -15.31 -10.52 -1.21
N GLU A 91 -14.05 -10.36 -0.93
CA GLU A 91 -13.52 -10.69 0.38
C GLU A 91 -13.83 -9.66 1.41
N ALA A 92 -14.13 -8.46 0.99
CA ALA A 92 -14.45 -7.42 1.94
C ALA A 92 -15.66 -7.82 2.79
N LYS A 93 -16.58 -8.57 2.20
CA LYS A 93 -17.73 -9.01 2.93
C LYS A 93 -17.44 -10.15 3.86
N ALA A 94 -16.44 -10.93 3.54
CA ALA A 94 -16.11 -12.10 4.32
C ALA A 94 -15.03 -11.83 5.33
N SER A 95 -14.59 -10.61 5.43
CA SER A 95 -13.51 -10.29 6.34
C SER A 95 -13.97 -10.53 7.76
N ARG A 96 -13.39 -11.51 8.39
CA ARG A 96 -13.71 -11.83 9.74
C ARG A 96 -12.63 -11.46 10.69
N TYR A 97 -11.54 -10.95 10.18
CA TYR A 97 -10.40 -10.70 11.02
C TYR A 97 -10.36 -9.24 11.33
N PRO A 98 -10.35 -8.90 12.59
CA PRO A 98 -10.15 -7.50 12.93
C PRO A 98 -8.79 -7.11 12.42
N VAL A 99 -8.73 -5.96 11.83
CA VAL A 99 -7.49 -5.50 11.25
C VAL A 99 -6.79 -4.56 12.19
N GLY A 100 -7.30 -4.40 13.36
CA GLY A 100 -6.69 -3.51 14.32
C GLY A 100 -6.67 -2.10 13.81
N ASP A 101 -5.50 -1.52 13.76
CA ASP A 101 -5.37 -0.15 13.32
C ASP A 101 -5.10 -0.03 11.84
N GLU A 102 -5.12 -1.13 11.10
CA GLU A 102 -4.82 -1.04 9.69
C GLU A 102 -5.97 -0.44 8.93
N GLN A 103 -5.65 0.34 7.91
CA GLN A 103 -6.64 0.84 6.99
C GLN A 103 -6.93 -0.25 5.97
N GLN A 104 -8.15 -0.28 5.49
CA GLN A 104 -8.51 -1.23 4.45
C GLN A 104 -8.89 -0.47 3.19
N VAL A 105 -8.35 -0.91 2.07
CA VAL A 105 -8.65 -0.34 0.77
C VAL A 105 -9.30 -1.44 -0.04
N SER A 106 -10.51 -1.18 -0.51
CA SER A 106 -11.23 -2.17 -1.33
C SER A 106 -10.85 -2.00 -2.79
N ILE A 107 -10.55 -3.13 -3.42
CA ILE A 107 -10.30 -3.12 -4.85
C ILE A 107 -11.62 -3.33 -5.55
N ASN A 108 -12.01 -2.37 -6.37
CA ASN A 108 -13.24 -2.49 -7.13
C ASN A 108 -12.95 -1.93 -8.51
N ALA A 109 -12.90 -2.82 -9.48
CA ALA A 109 -12.52 -2.41 -10.83
C ALA A 109 -13.48 -1.39 -11.43
N GLU A 110 -14.70 -1.35 -10.94
CA GLU A 110 -15.66 -0.41 -11.44
C GLU A 110 -15.63 0.93 -10.73
N ASN A 111 -14.77 1.07 -9.74
CA ASN A 111 -14.73 2.29 -8.96
C ASN A 111 -13.30 2.73 -8.76
N VAL A 112 -12.63 2.99 -9.85
CA VAL A 112 -11.23 3.38 -9.82
C VAL A 112 -11.04 4.70 -9.09
N SER A 113 -11.99 5.61 -9.26
CA SER A 113 -11.87 6.90 -8.58
C SER A 113 -11.85 6.74 -7.07
N ALA A 114 -12.68 5.84 -6.54
CA ALA A 114 -12.70 5.62 -5.11
C ALA A 114 -11.38 5.04 -4.63
N LEU A 115 -10.85 4.08 -5.38
CA LEU A 115 -9.57 3.49 -5.02
C LEU A 115 -8.47 4.54 -4.99
N LEU A 116 -8.40 5.35 -6.04
CA LEU A 116 -7.35 6.36 -6.11
C LEU A 116 -7.53 7.43 -5.05
N GLY A 117 -8.79 7.74 -4.71
CA GLY A 117 -9.05 8.67 -3.63
C GLY A 117 -8.56 8.16 -2.30
N GLN A 118 -8.80 6.87 -2.02
CA GLN A 118 -8.33 6.29 -0.78
C GLN A 118 -6.80 6.26 -0.70
N VAL A 119 -6.15 5.95 -1.82
CA VAL A 119 -4.70 5.96 -1.87
C VAL A 119 -4.17 7.37 -1.61
N ALA A 120 -4.76 8.35 -2.25
CA ALA A 120 -4.33 9.73 -2.05
C ALA A 120 -4.51 10.17 -0.61
N ASP A 121 -5.62 9.76 0.02
CA ASP A 121 -5.86 10.10 1.41
C ASP A 121 -4.80 9.51 2.33
N LEU A 122 -4.44 8.25 2.11
CA LEU A 122 -3.44 7.61 2.95
C LEU A 122 -2.08 8.30 2.83
N ILE A 123 -1.70 8.63 1.62
CA ILE A 123 -0.44 9.31 1.39
C ILE A 123 -0.48 10.70 2.00
N GLY A 124 -1.61 11.38 1.87
CA GLY A 124 -1.76 12.70 2.47
C GLY A 124 -1.68 12.68 3.97
N MET A 125 -2.27 11.65 4.60
CA MET A 125 -2.20 11.53 6.04
C MET A 125 -0.77 11.28 6.51
N ARG A 126 -0.01 10.51 5.74
CA ARG A 126 1.39 10.31 6.07
C ARG A 126 2.16 11.62 6.00
N ALA A 127 1.93 12.39 4.95
CA ALA A 127 2.61 13.66 4.78
C ALA A 127 2.26 14.61 5.93
N GLN A 128 1.00 14.59 6.35
CA GLN A 128 0.57 15.44 7.44
C GLN A 128 1.24 15.04 8.74
N ARG A 129 1.35 13.74 8.99
CA ARG A 129 2.02 13.29 10.21
C ARG A 129 3.49 13.71 10.23
N ARG A 130 4.14 13.63 9.09
CA ARG A 130 5.53 14.05 9.02
C ARG A 130 5.68 15.55 9.24
N ALA A 131 4.79 16.32 8.67
CA ALA A 131 4.83 17.77 8.85
C ALA A 131 4.57 18.13 10.29
N ASN A 132 3.62 17.47 10.93
CA ASN A 132 3.32 17.75 12.34
C ASN A 132 4.49 17.40 13.24
N ARG A 133 5.17 16.30 12.93
CA ARG A 133 6.31 15.91 13.72
C ARG A 133 7.45 16.91 13.58
N ALA A 134 7.67 17.41 12.39
CA ALA A 134 8.71 18.40 12.18
C ALA A 134 8.41 19.69 12.93
N VAL A 135 7.13 20.09 12.93
CA VAL A 135 6.76 21.31 13.62
C VAL A 135 6.90 21.14 15.14
N ALA A 136 6.61 19.93 15.63
CA ALA A 136 6.64 19.71 17.07
C ALA A 136 8.04 19.79 17.64
N GLN A 137 9.03 19.73 16.80
CA GLN A 137 10.38 19.87 17.26
C GLN A 137 10.81 21.31 17.22
#